data_d9ad874842216c501a1d5d68df7d1757
#
_entry.id   d9ad874842216c501a1d5d68df7d1757
#
_cell.length_a   1.000
_cell.length_b   1.000
_cell.length_c   1.000
_cell.angle_alpha   90.00
_cell.angle_beta   90.00
_cell.angle_gamma   90.00
#
_symmetry.space_group_name_H-M   'P 1'
#
loop_
_entity.id
_entity.type
_entity.pdbx_description
1 polymer ?
#
loop_
_entity_poly.entity_id
_entity_poly.type
_entity_poly.pdbx_seq_one_letter_code
_entity_poly.pdbx_strand_id
1 'polypeptide(L)'
;VVSCDATGKSTTISFSDIIQSDYYSYYTTGSASESSFDGEGQLTSAINYVTSEETSKIYRTSGHGESTFSSSVSDLLTKNNLETEEINLSMNPEIPDDCDLLFLYAPTSDITDDEKTIIENYLNDGGKVYLILGDTTADTPNLDGIMSDYGLKKVSGYIADTQRCYQGNYYAIFPQLSLSGDMGSGISNQMVLLL
;
A
#
# COMPACT_ATOMS: atom_id res chain seq x y z
N VAL A 1 -14.64 -22.95 -4.69
CA VAL A 1 -15.23 -22.39 -3.46
C VAL A 1 -14.51 -22.99 -2.28
N VAL A 2 -14.05 -22.16 -1.36
CA VAL A 2 -13.49 -22.54 -0.06
C VAL A 2 -14.45 -22.04 1.00
N SER A 3 -14.78 -22.84 2.00
CA SER A 3 -15.68 -22.46 3.08
C SER A 3 -15.22 -23.03 4.42
N CYS A 4 -15.57 -22.36 5.50
CA CYS A 4 -15.29 -22.79 6.86
C CYS A 4 -16.60 -22.74 7.68
N ASP A 5 -17.05 -23.89 8.18
CA ASP A 5 -18.27 -23.97 8.96
C ASP A 5 -18.16 -23.26 10.32
N ALA A 6 -16.94 -23.20 10.89
CA ALA A 6 -16.71 -22.56 12.18
C ALA A 6 -16.91 -21.04 12.14
N THR A 7 -16.48 -20.38 11.07
CA THR A 7 -16.60 -18.93 10.87
C THR A 7 -17.82 -18.53 10.05
N GLY A 8 -18.44 -19.48 9.35
CA GLY A 8 -19.50 -19.25 8.38
C GLY A 8 -19.05 -18.53 7.11
N LYS A 9 -17.74 -18.26 6.95
CA LYS A 9 -17.18 -17.56 5.80
C LYS A 9 -16.99 -18.49 4.62
N SER A 10 -17.16 -17.94 3.41
CA SER A 10 -16.85 -18.62 2.16
C SER A 10 -16.29 -17.65 1.14
N THR A 11 -15.42 -18.14 0.26
CA THR A 11 -14.88 -17.37 -0.85
C THR A 11 -14.73 -18.23 -2.11
N THR A 12 -14.64 -17.59 -3.26
CA THR A 12 -14.48 -18.25 -4.56
C THR A 12 -13.19 -17.81 -5.20
N ILE A 13 -12.36 -18.75 -5.62
CA ILE A 13 -11.17 -18.48 -6.38
C ILE A 13 -11.53 -18.59 -7.87
N SER A 14 -11.27 -17.55 -8.63
CA SER A 14 -11.45 -17.57 -10.08
C SER A 14 -10.32 -18.35 -10.76
N PHE A 15 -10.62 -19.01 -11.86
CA PHE A 15 -9.59 -19.69 -12.65
C PHE A 15 -8.57 -18.73 -13.24
N SER A 16 -9.00 -17.52 -13.58
CA SER A 16 -8.12 -16.44 -14.05
C SER A 16 -7.12 -15.97 -12.99
N ASP A 17 -7.43 -16.15 -11.71
CA ASP A 17 -6.53 -15.78 -10.61
C ASP A 17 -5.47 -16.88 -10.37
N ILE A 18 -5.83 -18.13 -10.72
CA ILE A 18 -4.90 -19.27 -10.62
C ILE A 18 -3.93 -19.29 -11.79
N ILE A 19 -4.42 -19.07 -13.00
CA ILE A 19 -3.62 -19.07 -14.22
C ILE A 19 -3.65 -17.67 -14.83
N GLN A 20 -2.53 -17.00 -14.77
CA GLN A 20 -2.37 -15.70 -15.41
C GLN A 20 -1.91 -15.89 -16.86
N SER A 21 -2.60 -15.23 -17.77
CA SER A 21 -2.27 -15.28 -19.20
C SER A 21 -1.56 -14.01 -19.63
N ASP A 22 -0.50 -14.16 -20.42
CA ASP A 22 0.16 -13.05 -21.06
C ASP A 22 -0.62 -12.64 -22.32
N TYR A 23 -1.45 -11.61 -22.17
CA TYR A 23 -2.20 -11.04 -23.27
C TYR A 23 -1.34 -10.27 -24.27
N TYR A 24 -0.11 -9.85 -23.91
CA TYR A 24 0.80 -9.21 -24.85
C TYR A 24 1.24 -10.21 -25.94
N SER A 25 1.44 -11.46 -25.57
CA SER A 25 1.70 -12.55 -26.51
C SER A 25 0.56 -12.74 -27.51
N TYR A 26 -0.69 -12.53 -27.10
CA TYR A 26 -1.84 -12.62 -28.00
C TYR A 26 -1.79 -11.60 -29.13
N TYR A 27 -1.37 -10.35 -28.85
CA TYR A 27 -1.26 -9.30 -29.86
C TYR A 27 -0.08 -9.51 -30.83
N THR A 28 0.94 -10.24 -30.41
CA THR A 28 2.15 -10.46 -31.21
C THR A 28 2.16 -11.80 -31.95
N THR A 29 1.55 -12.84 -31.38
CA THR A 29 1.60 -14.21 -31.90
C THR A 29 0.24 -14.78 -32.28
N GLY A 30 -0.85 -14.12 -31.90
CA GLY A 30 -2.23 -14.58 -32.10
C GLY A 30 -2.67 -15.66 -31.08
N SER A 31 -1.85 -15.97 -30.08
CA SER A 31 -2.17 -16.94 -29.02
C SER A 31 -1.75 -16.39 -27.67
N ALA A 32 -2.68 -16.44 -26.70
CA ALA A 32 -2.33 -16.16 -25.32
C ALA A 32 -1.47 -17.31 -24.77
N SER A 33 -0.36 -16.99 -24.12
CA SER A 33 0.46 -17.97 -23.38
C SER A 33 0.17 -17.85 -21.87
N GLU A 34 0.25 -18.96 -21.18
CA GLU A 34 0.21 -18.95 -19.71
C GLU A 34 1.52 -18.32 -19.22
N SER A 35 1.42 -17.26 -18.40
CA SER A 35 2.58 -16.53 -17.89
C SER A 35 2.98 -17.00 -16.49
N SER A 36 2.03 -17.36 -15.65
CA SER A 36 2.29 -17.85 -14.30
C SER A 36 1.14 -18.69 -13.75
N PHE A 37 1.46 -19.55 -12.78
CA PHE A 37 0.52 -20.36 -12.03
C PHE A 37 0.62 -19.99 -10.54
N ASP A 38 -0.47 -19.53 -9.94
CA ASP A 38 -0.55 -19.09 -8.55
C ASP A 38 -1.61 -19.88 -7.74
N GLY A 39 -1.78 -21.15 -8.03
CA GLY A 39 -2.77 -21.98 -7.37
C GLY A 39 -2.54 -22.14 -5.87
N GLU A 40 -1.30 -22.27 -5.43
CA GLU A 40 -0.93 -22.36 -4.02
C GLU A 40 -1.24 -21.06 -3.27
N GLY A 41 -0.81 -19.92 -3.82
CA GLY A 41 -1.02 -18.63 -3.20
C GLY A 41 -2.50 -18.28 -3.08
N GLN A 42 -3.28 -18.52 -4.11
CA GLN A 42 -4.73 -18.28 -4.10
C GLN A 42 -5.46 -19.18 -3.10
N LEU A 43 -5.09 -20.47 -3.05
CA LEU A 43 -5.71 -21.40 -2.10
C LEU A 43 -5.34 -21.06 -0.65
N THR A 44 -4.08 -20.72 -0.38
CA THR A 44 -3.62 -20.33 0.95
C THR A 44 -4.30 -19.05 1.43
N SER A 45 -4.40 -18.05 0.54
CA SER A 45 -5.15 -16.81 0.83
C SER A 45 -6.61 -17.10 1.16
N ALA A 46 -7.28 -17.93 0.35
CA ALA A 46 -8.67 -18.29 0.56
C ALA A 46 -8.88 -19.04 1.88
N ILE A 47 -7.98 -19.96 2.24
CA ILE A 47 -8.02 -20.68 3.53
C ILE A 47 -7.84 -19.69 4.69
N ASN A 48 -6.86 -18.81 4.61
CA ASN A 48 -6.64 -17.79 5.63
C ASN A 48 -7.87 -16.90 5.81
N TYR A 49 -8.49 -16.46 4.72
CA TYR A 49 -9.71 -15.66 4.78
C TYR A 49 -10.85 -16.36 5.50
N VAL A 50 -11.15 -17.61 5.12
CA VAL A 50 -12.31 -18.31 5.70
C VAL A 50 -12.09 -18.78 7.13
N THR A 51 -10.81 -18.93 7.56
CA THR A 51 -10.47 -19.35 8.93
C THR A 51 -10.19 -18.19 9.87
N SER A 52 -9.94 -16.98 9.34
CA SER A 52 -9.71 -15.78 10.17
C SER A 52 -11.04 -15.28 10.74
N GLU A 53 -11.05 -14.99 12.05
CA GLU A 53 -12.21 -14.35 12.69
C GLU A 53 -12.23 -12.84 12.40
N GLU A 54 -11.06 -12.23 12.25
CA GLU A 54 -10.87 -10.80 11.99
C GLU A 54 -10.22 -10.57 10.62
N THR A 55 -10.62 -9.48 9.96
CA THR A 55 -9.98 -8.95 8.76
C THR A 55 -9.36 -7.60 9.12
N SER A 56 -8.12 -7.36 8.72
CA SER A 56 -7.52 -6.05 8.92
C SER A 56 -7.98 -5.06 7.88
N LYS A 57 -8.30 -3.85 8.32
CA LYS A 57 -8.77 -2.76 7.47
C LYS A 57 -7.77 -1.62 7.38
N ILE A 58 -7.54 -1.20 6.15
CA ILE A 58 -6.73 -0.05 5.80
C ILE A 58 -7.64 1.05 5.29
N TYR A 59 -7.64 2.18 5.95
CA TYR A 59 -8.33 3.37 5.47
C TYR A 59 -7.34 4.30 4.77
N ARG A 60 -7.57 4.54 3.48
CA ARG A 60 -6.78 5.49 2.69
C ARG A 60 -7.45 6.85 2.71
N THR A 61 -6.69 7.89 3.09
CA THR A 61 -7.21 9.25 3.07
C THR A 61 -7.48 9.75 1.66
N SER A 62 -8.41 10.70 1.56
CA SER A 62 -8.74 11.41 0.32
C SER A 62 -9.18 12.84 0.62
N GLY A 63 -9.07 13.72 -0.36
CA GLY A 63 -9.45 15.13 -0.27
C GLY A 63 -8.28 16.10 -0.48
N HIS A 64 -7.05 15.60 -0.42
CA HIS A 64 -5.83 16.41 -0.56
C HIS A 64 -5.00 16.03 -1.79
N GLY A 65 -5.65 15.44 -2.80
CA GLY A 65 -5.01 15.03 -4.05
C GLY A 65 -4.14 13.79 -3.92
N GLU A 66 -4.50 12.91 -2.99
CA GLU A 66 -3.79 11.65 -2.74
C GLU A 66 -3.83 10.72 -3.95
N SER A 67 -2.78 9.93 -4.07
CA SER A 67 -2.70 8.86 -5.05
C SER A 67 -3.61 7.68 -4.69
N THR A 68 -3.99 6.91 -5.70
CA THR A 68 -4.74 5.66 -5.52
C THR A 68 -3.83 4.45 -5.68
N PHE A 69 -4.19 3.33 -5.05
CA PHE A 69 -3.47 2.09 -5.28
C PHE A 69 -3.59 1.66 -6.75
N SER A 70 -2.50 1.18 -7.31
CA SER A 70 -2.56 0.48 -8.60
C SER A 70 -3.34 -0.83 -8.46
N SER A 71 -3.87 -1.36 -9.56
CA SER A 71 -4.55 -2.65 -9.55
C SER A 71 -3.70 -3.74 -8.92
N SER A 72 -2.40 -3.80 -9.26
CA SER A 72 -1.49 -4.79 -8.71
C SER A 72 -1.32 -4.68 -7.19
N VAL A 73 -1.32 -3.47 -6.63
CA VAL A 73 -1.28 -3.26 -5.16
C VAL A 73 -2.61 -3.69 -4.54
N SER A 74 -3.73 -3.28 -5.14
CA SER A 74 -5.06 -3.66 -4.65
C SER A 74 -5.25 -5.19 -4.65
N ASP A 75 -4.80 -5.87 -5.70
CA ASP A 75 -4.85 -7.32 -5.81
C ASP A 75 -4.00 -7.99 -4.73
N LEU A 76 -2.80 -7.46 -4.44
CA LEU A 76 -1.93 -7.97 -3.37
C LEU A 76 -2.54 -7.76 -1.99
N LEU A 77 -3.16 -6.61 -1.72
CA LEU A 77 -3.85 -6.34 -0.45
C LEU A 77 -5.02 -7.33 -0.26
N THR A 78 -5.86 -7.47 -1.28
CA THR A 78 -6.98 -8.43 -1.28
C THR A 78 -6.49 -9.86 -1.07
N LYS A 79 -5.42 -10.27 -1.77
CA LYS A 79 -4.84 -11.61 -1.63
C LYS A 79 -4.32 -11.87 -0.21
N ASN A 80 -3.88 -10.84 0.49
CA ASN A 80 -3.46 -10.93 1.89
C ASN A 80 -4.61 -10.68 2.90
N ASN A 81 -5.86 -10.65 2.42
CA ASN A 81 -7.06 -10.45 3.23
C ASN A 81 -7.06 -9.09 3.98
N LEU A 82 -6.45 -8.07 3.36
CA LEU A 82 -6.48 -6.70 3.82
C LEU A 82 -7.61 -5.97 3.08
N GLU A 83 -8.61 -5.54 3.82
CA GLU A 83 -9.67 -4.69 3.28
C GLU A 83 -9.18 -3.25 3.16
N THR A 84 -9.57 -2.58 2.08
CA THR A 84 -9.20 -1.18 1.87
C THR A 84 -10.44 -0.34 1.64
N GLU A 85 -10.56 0.72 2.42
CA GLU A 85 -11.62 1.71 2.28
C GLU A 85 -11.04 3.12 2.10
N GLU A 86 -11.81 4.01 1.52
CA GLU A 86 -11.45 5.41 1.38
C GLU A 86 -12.15 6.25 2.43
N ILE A 87 -11.42 7.17 3.07
CA ILE A 87 -11.96 8.09 4.04
C ILE A 87 -11.58 9.54 3.70
N ASN A 88 -12.56 10.42 3.80
CA ASN A 88 -12.37 11.87 3.69
C ASN A 88 -12.64 12.50 5.05
N LEU A 89 -11.59 12.90 5.76
CA LEU A 89 -11.68 13.41 7.13
C LEU A 89 -12.30 14.81 7.20
N SER A 90 -12.27 15.59 6.11
CA SER A 90 -12.98 16.86 6.03
C SER A 90 -14.50 16.68 5.97
N MET A 91 -14.96 15.57 5.39
CA MET A 91 -16.39 15.26 5.28
C MET A 91 -16.90 14.42 6.46
N ASN A 92 -16.08 13.49 6.92
CA ASN A 92 -16.34 12.59 8.04
C ASN A 92 -15.20 12.75 9.05
N PRO A 93 -15.34 13.64 10.04
CA PRO A 93 -14.25 14.02 10.95
C PRO A 93 -13.98 12.98 12.05
N GLU A 94 -13.98 11.71 11.70
CA GLU A 94 -13.79 10.59 12.61
C GLU A 94 -13.12 9.44 11.86
N ILE A 95 -12.09 8.84 12.47
CA ILE A 95 -11.47 7.62 11.97
C ILE A 95 -12.25 6.44 12.59
N PRO A 96 -12.76 5.49 11.80
CA PRO A 96 -13.52 4.36 12.31
C PRO A 96 -12.75 3.51 13.30
N ASP A 97 -13.44 2.96 14.31
CA ASP A 97 -12.84 2.11 15.36
C ASP A 97 -12.20 0.82 14.79
N ASP A 98 -12.63 0.39 13.60
CA ASP A 98 -12.08 -0.77 12.91
C ASP A 98 -10.91 -0.44 11.98
N CYS A 99 -10.34 0.76 12.11
CA CYS A 99 -9.16 1.19 11.36
C CYS A 99 -7.88 0.58 11.97
N ASP A 100 -7.32 -0.43 11.34
CA ASP A 100 -6.04 -1.00 11.74
C ASP A 100 -4.84 -0.20 11.25
N LEU A 101 -5.01 0.49 10.12
CA LEU A 101 -3.96 1.33 9.51
C LEU A 101 -4.59 2.47 8.72
N LEU A 102 -4.22 3.69 9.08
CA LEU A 102 -4.51 4.88 8.27
C LEU A 102 -3.38 5.10 7.26
N PHE A 103 -3.73 5.16 5.98
CA PHE A 103 -2.76 5.28 4.90
C PHE A 103 -2.90 6.63 4.19
N LEU A 104 -1.89 7.49 4.34
CA LEU A 104 -1.78 8.77 3.64
C LEU A 104 -0.87 8.56 2.42
N TYR A 105 -1.45 8.55 1.23
CA TYR A 105 -0.74 8.17 0.02
C TYR A 105 -0.44 9.38 -0.89
N ALA A 106 0.74 9.93 -0.73
CA ALA A 106 1.27 11.00 -1.57
C ALA A 106 0.29 12.18 -1.73
N PRO A 107 -0.18 12.79 -0.63
CA PRO A 107 -1.02 13.99 -0.72
C PRO A 107 -0.26 15.11 -1.43
N THR A 108 -0.96 15.85 -2.29
CA THR A 108 -0.40 16.98 -3.05
C THR A 108 -0.68 18.34 -2.41
N SER A 109 -1.52 18.39 -1.39
CA SER A 109 -1.78 19.56 -0.54
C SER A 109 -1.79 19.18 0.93
N ASP A 110 -1.67 20.17 1.80
CA ASP A 110 -1.68 19.94 3.24
C ASP A 110 -3.08 19.56 3.74
N ILE A 111 -3.13 18.83 4.83
CA ILE A 111 -4.34 18.56 5.60
C ILE A 111 -4.74 19.80 6.42
N THR A 112 -5.99 19.88 6.82
CA THR A 112 -6.49 20.95 7.68
C THR A 112 -6.05 20.77 9.14
N ASP A 113 -6.16 21.83 9.95
CA ASP A 113 -5.86 21.77 11.40
C ASP A 113 -6.78 20.77 12.12
N ASP A 114 -8.03 20.67 11.70
CA ASP A 114 -9.01 19.74 12.27
C ASP A 114 -8.62 18.28 11.93
N GLU A 115 -8.24 18.00 10.68
CA GLU A 115 -7.79 16.68 10.26
C GLU A 115 -6.48 16.27 10.94
N LYS A 116 -5.56 17.22 11.11
CA LYS A 116 -4.35 17.01 11.90
C LYS A 116 -4.70 16.56 13.31
N THR A 117 -5.62 17.27 13.96
CA THR A 117 -6.05 16.93 15.33
C THR A 117 -6.67 15.55 15.41
N ILE A 118 -7.48 15.15 14.41
CA ILE A 118 -8.07 13.82 14.32
C ILE A 118 -7.00 12.74 14.20
N ILE A 119 -6.01 12.95 13.33
CA ILE A 119 -4.92 12.00 13.12
C ILE A 119 -4.02 11.90 14.36
N GLU A 120 -3.71 13.03 15.01
CA GLU A 120 -2.93 13.04 16.25
C GLU A 120 -3.65 12.29 17.38
N ASN A 121 -4.95 12.47 17.53
CA ASN A 121 -5.74 11.72 18.51
C ASN A 121 -5.71 10.22 18.22
N TYR A 122 -5.94 9.82 16.96
CA TYR A 122 -5.85 8.42 16.55
C TYR A 122 -4.47 7.80 16.86
N LEU A 123 -3.40 8.53 16.60
CA LEU A 123 -2.03 8.09 16.91
C LEU A 123 -1.80 7.99 18.43
N ASN A 124 -2.31 8.94 19.22
CA ASN A 124 -2.20 8.94 20.67
C ASN A 124 -2.96 7.77 21.31
N ASP A 125 -4.05 7.34 20.70
CA ASP A 125 -4.85 6.18 21.12
C ASP A 125 -4.23 4.84 20.65
N GLY A 126 -3.06 4.87 20.04
CA GLY A 126 -2.31 3.70 19.60
C GLY A 126 -2.57 3.28 18.15
N GLY A 127 -3.25 4.11 17.39
CA GLY A 127 -3.47 3.94 15.97
C GLY A 127 -2.16 3.94 15.17
N LYS A 128 -2.19 3.40 13.97
CA LYS A 128 -1.03 3.25 13.09
C LYS A 128 -1.24 4.07 11.83
N VAL A 129 -0.22 4.84 11.46
CA VAL A 129 -0.22 5.63 10.23
C VAL A 129 0.92 5.17 9.33
N TYR A 130 0.60 4.98 8.06
CA TYR A 130 1.60 4.82 7.01
C TYR A 130 1.53 6.03 6.08
N LEU A 131 2.59 6.82 6.06
CA LEU A 131 2.67 8.04 5.26
C LEU A 131 3.70 7.86 4.15
N ILE A 132 3.26 8.02 2.92
CA ILE A 132 4.12 8.23 1.76
C ILE A 132 3.99 9.69 1.37
N LEU A 133 5.08 10.42 1.38
CA LEU A 133 5.12 11.81 0.92
C LEU A 133 5.00 11.87 -0.60
N GLY A 134 4.16 12.76 -1.10
CA GLY A 134 4.05 13.04 -2.53
C GLY A 134 5.16 13.97 -3.02
N ASP A 135 5.39 13.96 -4.34
CA ASP A 135 6.20 15.00 -5.00
C ASP A 135 5.32 16.25 -5.15
N THR A 136 5.32 17.08 -4.11
CA THR A 136 4.59 18.33 -4.09
C THR A 136 5.50 19.49 -3.75
N THR A 137 5.28 20.62 -4.43
CA THR A 137 5.92 21.91 -4.11
C THR A 137 5.11 22.72 -3.09
N ALA A 138 3.93 22.23 -2.69
CA ALA A 138 3.12 22.88 -1.67
C ALA A 138 3.75 22.76 -0.29
N ASP A 139 3.60 23.80 0.51
CA ASP A 139 3.92 23.72 1.92
C ASP A 139 2.88 22.85 2.63
N THR A 140 3.36 21.96 3.51
CA THR A 140 2.52 20.99 4.24
C THR A 140 2.78 21.09 5.74
N PRO A 141 2.56 22.26 6.38
CA PRO A 141 2.91 22.48 7.78
C PRO A 141 2.20 21.54 8.76
N ASN A 142 0.98 21.11 8.47
CA ASN A 142 0.24 20.19 9.32
C ASN A 142 0.80 18.77 9.26
N LEU A 143 1.07 18.26 8.05
CA LEU A 143 1.75 16.96 7.87
C LEU A 143 3.17 16.99 8.45
N ASP A 144 3.91 18.09 8.22
CA ASP A 144 5.25 18.29 8.77
C ASP A 144 5.21 18.35 10.32
N GLY A 145 4.14 18.88 10.90
CA GLY A 145 3.88 18.89 12.35
C GLY A 145 3.74 17.48 12.90
N ILE A 146 2.86 16.66 12.33
CA ILE A 146 2.69 15.26 12.74
C ILE A 146 4.04 14.51 12.66
N MET A 147 4.77 14.63 11.56
CA MET A 147 6.07 13.99 11.41
C MET A 147 7.07 14.44 12.47
N SER A 148 7.07 15.75 12.80
CA SER A 148 7.96 16.34 13.80
C SER A 148 7.75 15.77 15.19
N ASP A 149 6.52 15.45 15.57
CA ASP A 149 6.20 14.84 16.88
C ASP A 149 6.83 13.45 17.02
N TYR A 150 7.09 12.78 15.91
CA TYR A 150 7.82 11.50 15.85
C TYR A 150 9.32 11.66 15.52
N GLY A 151 9.85 12.88 15.57
CA GLY A 151 11.27 13.16 15.31
C GLY A 151 11.67 13.07 13.84
N LEU A 152 10.70 13.08 12.92
CA LEU A 152 10.94 13.05 11.48
C LEU A 152 10.90 14.47 10.91
N LYS A 153 11.77 14.75 9.95
CA LYS A 153 11.79 16.03 9.27
C LYS A 153 11.93 15.85 7.76
N LYS A 154 11.01 16.45 7.03
CA LYS A 154 11.11 16.56 5.58
C LYS A 154 12.25 17.51 5.20
N VAL A 155 13.09 17.11 4.27
CA VAL A 155 14.15 17.93 3.68
C VAL A 155 13.79 18.24 2.24
N SER A 156 13.86 19.50 1.86
CA SER A 156 13.60 19.91 0.48
C SER A 156 14.74 19.47 -0.44
N GLY A 157 14.39 19.06 -1.65
CA GLY A 157 15.33 18.66 -2.69
C GLY A 157 15.11 17.24 -3.19
N TYR A 158 15.95 16.84 -4.14
CA TYR A 158 15.94 15.52 -4.74
C TYR A 158 17.16 14.72 -4.31
N ILE A 159 16.98 13.42 -4.15
CA ILE A 159 18.10 12.50 -3.92
C ILE A 159 18.70 12.14 -5.28
N ALA A 160 19.99 12.29 -5.43
CA ALA A 160 20.72 11.90 -6.62
C ALA A 160 21.89 10.98 -6.25
N ASP A 161 22.06 9.89 -6.98
CA ASP A 161 23.19 8.97 -6.83
C ASP A 161 23.90 8.79 -8.18
N THR A 162 25.17 9.21 -8.23
CA THR A 162 25.98 9.12 -9.45
C THR A 162 26.55 7.73 -9.70
N GLN A 163 26.51 6.85 -8.70
CA GLN A 163 27.07 5.50 -8.78
C GLN A 163 25.99 4.44 -9.00
N ARG A 164 24.81 4.63 -8.40
CA ARG A 164 23.70 3.69 -8.44
C ARG A 164 22.48 4.29 -9.11
N CYS A 165 22.64 4.68 -10.37
CA CYS A 165 21.57 5.28 -11.16
C CYS A 165 21.23 4.44 -12.39
N TYR A 166 20.00 4.56 -12.85
CA TYR A 166 19.52 3.88 -14.03
C TYR A 166 19.94 4.64 -15.30
N GLN A 167 20.74 3.99 -16.15
CA GLN A 167 21.15 4.52 -17.48
C GLN A 167 21.70 5.97 -17.46
N GLY A 168 22.40 6.35 -16.38
CA GLY A 168 22.97 7.70 -16.24
C GLY A 168 21.99 8.78 -15.77
N ASN A 169 20.75 8.42 -15.49
CA ASN A 169 19.81 9.32 -14.81
C ASN A 169 20.05 9.26 -13.29
N TYR A 170 20.74 10.26 -12.77
CA TYR A 170 21.15 10.32 -11.36
C TYR A 170 19.99 10.42 -10.37
N TYR A 171 18.79 10.77 -10.81
CA TYR A 171 17.58 10.82 -10.00
C TYR A 171 16.80 9.51 -9.99
N ALA A 172 17.03 8.64 -10.98
CA ALA A 172 16.49 7.29 -11.00
C ALA A 172 17.49 6.34 -10.32
N ILE A 173 17.32 6.12 -9.03
CA ILE A 173 18.32 5.48 -8.18
C ILE A 173 17.97 4.04 -7.83
N PHE A 174 19.01 3.21 -7.61
CA PHE A 174 18.91 1.87 -7.04
C PHE A 174 19.41 1.87 -5.60
N PRO A 175 18.56 2.14 -4.60
CA PRO A 175 18.98 2.16 -3.21
C PRO A 175 19.45 0.77 -2.76
N GLN A 176 20.40 0.74 -1.86
CA GLN A 176 20.77 -0.48 -1.16
C GLN A 176 19.77 -0.71 -0.03
N LEU A 177 19.04 -1.81 -0.12
CA LEU A 177 18.14 -2.20 0.96
C LEU A 177 18.94 -2.87 2.08
N SER A 178 18.76 -2.38 3.30
CA SER A 178 19.27 -3.01 4.52
C SER A 178 18.07 -3.32 5.41
N LEU A 179 17.44 -4.43 5.14
CA LEU A 179 16.23 -4.86 5.84
C LEU A 179 16.61 -5.87 6.93
N SER A 180 16.04 -5.70 8.11
CA SER A 180 16.24 -6.59 9.25
C SER A 180 14.90 -6.93 9.90
N GLY A 181 14.84 -8.07 10.61
CA GLY A 181 13.64 -8.56 11.26
C GLY A 181 12.61 -9.12 10.26
N ASP A 182 11.38 -9.24 10.72
CA ASP A 182 10.29 -9.88 9.96
C ASP A 182 9.95 -9.14 8.67
N MET A 183 10.09 -7.80 8.66
CA MET A 183 9.89 -6.99 7.44
C MET A 183 10.90 -7.28 6.34
N GLY A 184 12.09 -7.78 6.70
CA GLY A 184 13.11 -8.18 5.74
C GLY A 184 13.02 -9.64 5.29
N SER A 185 12.22 -10.45 5.99
CA SER A 185 12.06 -11.86 5.63
C SER A 185 11.25 -11.99 4.34
N GLY A 186 11.79 -12.70 3.37
CA GLY A 186 11.15 -12.89 2.05
C GLY A 186 11.43 -11.79 1.02
N ILE A 187 12.04 -10.67 1.41
CA ILE A 187 12.52 -9.68 0.46
C ILE A 187 13.96 -10.03 0.08
N SER A 188 14.14 -10.61 -1.10
CA SER A 188 15.48 -10.82 -1.65
C SER A 188 16.14 -9.48 -2.01
N ASN A 189 17.48 -9.46 -2.12
CA ASN A 189 18.25 -8.29 -2.60
C ASN A 189 17.94 -7.96 -4.07
N GLN A 190 16.68 -7.79 -4.40
CA GLN A 190 16.26 -7.32 -5.70
C GLN A 190 16.51 -5.82 -5.81
N MET A 191 16.97 -5.38 -6.97
CA MET A 191 17.10 -3.97 -7.23
C MET A 191 15.70 -3.34 -7.29
N VAL A 192 15.47 -2.35 -6.44
CA VAL A 192 14.29 -1.50 -6.49
C VAL A 192 14.70 -0.20 -7.18
N LEU A 193 14.01 0.15 -8.24
CA LEU A 193 14.20 1.42 -8.93
C LEU A 193 13.25 2.44 -8.29
N LEU A 194 13.82 3.52 -7.76
CA LEU A 194 13.08 4.70 -7.34
C LEU A 194 13.22 5.77 -8.42
N LEU A 195 12.10 6.26 -8.91
CA LEU A 195 12.00 7.31 -9.92
C LEU A 195 11.57 8.61 -9.28
#